data_b24e3b85b37f30761afe58db3edcb012
#
_entry.id   b24e3b85b37f30761afe58db3edcb012
#
_cell.length_a   1.000
_cell.length_b   1.000
_cell.length_c   1.000
_cell.angle_alpha   90.00
_cell.angle_beta   90.00
_cell.angle_gamma   90.00
#
_symmetry.space_group_name_H-M   'P 1'
#
loop_
_entity.id
_entity.type
_entity.pdbx_description
1 polymer ?
#
loop_
_entity_poly.entity_id
_entity_poly.type
_entity_poly.pdbx_seq_one_letter_code
_entity_poly.pdbx_strand_id
1 'polypeptide(L)'
;MKKIYLLTVLILTASLLQAQSVLRYEFLNTLAEKNNSGPELTVLGDPGIYVLDTLNEINNATKTVYRFEANSGFQFNNAAAGNFIGESYTIEIYYVFDNLNSWRRVVDWKNRKTDYGAYVYYGQLNFYPYVYSGEAPVLPGEYSYYVITRDGATNEVLIYTDARVEIDFIDNNGDALVDADNVINFFHDDLVVPNEASSGAVALLNMYNYVLDSNAIVQNYANLGGTVFGLAENRKNSFNLQVYPNPASQYANVNLGEFRQGEKVQISVTNAAGSTVFSEEVLIGNNSTKQLDTTTWPEGIFLIRTESANKTASSKIAVFR
;
A
#
# COMPACT_ATOMS: atom_id res chain seq x y z
N MET A 1 46.51 49.69 4.79
CA MET A 1 45.72 48.59 5.35
C MET A 1 44.47 48.37 4.47
N LYS A 2 44.46 47.34 3.60
CA LYS A 2 43.29 47.01 2.74
C LYS A 2 42.34 46.11 3.54
N LYS A 3 41.12 46.58 3.77
CA LYS A 3 40.06 45.79 4.39
C LYS A 3 39.49 44.82 3.35
N ILE A 4 39.66 43.51 3.54
CA ILE A 4 39.04 42.46 2.77
C ILE A 4 37.67 42.22 3.38
N TYR A 5 36.58 42.47 2.62
CA TYR A 5 35.23 42.12 3.01
C TYR A 5 34.96 40.68 2.50
N LEU A 6 34.80 39.75 3.43
CA LEU A 6 34.39 38.39 3.13
C LEU A 6 32.86 38.39 2.90
N LEU A 7 32.46 38.22 1.65
CA LEU A 7 31.04 38.07 1.29
C LEU A 7 30.63 36.60 1.49
N THR A 8 29.92 36.30 2.58
CA THR A 8 29.36 34.99 2.82
C THR A 8 28.09 34.83 1.99
N VAL A 9 28.15 34.06 0.90
CA VAL A 9 26.95 33.70 0.11
C VAL A 9 26.24 32.59 0.84
N LEU A 10 25.09 32.91 1.43
CA LEU A 10 24.17 31.94 2.01
C LEU A 10 23.36 31.28 0.88
N ILE A 11 23.73 30.07 0.47
CA ILE A 11 22.96 29.30 -0.49
C ILE A 11 21.75 28.72 0.26
N LEU A 12 20.60 29.35 0.09
CA LEU A 12 19.31 28.81 0.56
C LEU A 12 18.90 27.70 -0.41
N THR A 13 19.11 26.43 -0.04
CA THR A 13 18.49 25.30 -0.72
C THR A 13 17.01 25.27 -0.36
N ALA A 14 16.18 25.93 -1.17
CA ALA A 14 14.74 25.72 -1.10
C ALA A 14 14.45 24.31 -1.61
N SER A 15 14.18 23.37 -0.72
CA SER A 15 13.51 22.12 -1.08
C SER A 15 12.12 22.51 -1.57
N LEU A 16 11.88 22.37 -2.87
CA LEU A 16 10.54 22.49 -3.45
C LEU A 16 9.72 21.31 -2.87
N LEU A 17 8.99 21.57 -1.79
CA LEU A 17 7.93 20.68 -1.35
C LEU A 17 6.88 20.65 -2.48
N GLN A 18 6.85 19.56 -3.25
CA GLN A 18 5.81 19.35 -4.23
C GLN A 18 4.48 19.25 -3.47
N ALA A 19 3.50 20.09 -3.82
CA ALA A 19 2.20 20.05 -3.18
C ALA A 19 1.56 18.67 -3.40
N GLN A 20 0.91 18.14 -2.37
CA GLN A 20 0.14 16.90 -2.47
C GLN A 20 -0.95 17.06 -3.52
N SER A 21 -0.98 16.16 -4.49
CA SER A 21 -1.84 16.23 -5.65
C SER A 21 -2.27 14.85 -6.12
N VAL A 22 -3.35 14.79 -6.90
CA VAL A 22 -3.88 13.55 -7.47
C VAL A 22 -4.27 13.75 -8.93
N LEU A 23 -3.90 12.80 -9.78
CA LEU A 23 -4.39 12.66 -11.16
C LEU A 23 -5.47 11.58 -11.18
N ARG A 24 -6.61 11.86 -11.85
CA ARG A 24 -7.79 10.99 -11.87
C ARG A 24 -8.20 10.63 -13.29
N TYR A 25 -8.31 9.33 -13.57
CA TYR A 25 -8.80 8.77 -14.82
C TYR A 25 -10.06 7.97 -14.54
N GLU A 26 -11.21 8.47 -15.01
CA GLU A 26 -12.53 7.92 -14.70
C GLU A 26 -13.12 7.09 -15.84
N PHE A 27 -12.43 7.01 -16.97
CA PHE A 27 -12.81 6.23 -18.16
C PHE A 27 -14.21 6.54 -18.71
N LEU A 28 -14.64 7.79 -18.60
CA LEU A 28 -15.93 8.28 -19.11
C LEU A 28 -15.83 8.61 -20.62
N ASN A 29 -15.70 7.57 -21.45
CA ASN A 29 -15.46 7.66 -22.89
C ASN A 29 -14.19 8.42 -23.29
N THR A 30 -13.19 8.46 -22.40
CA THR A 30 -11.90 9.11 -22.63
C THR A 30 -10.81 8.50 -21.77
N LEU A 31 -9.57 8.55 -22.24
CA LEU A 31 -8.36 8.26 -21.48
C LEU A 31 -7.68 9.52 -20.91
N ALA A 32 -8.31 10.70 -21.10
CA ALA A 32 -7.81 11.95 -20.53
C ALA A 32 -7.99 11.99 -19.01
N GLU A 33 -7.06 12.69 -18.36
CA GLU A 33 -7.18 13.00 -16.94
C GLU A 33 -8.37 13.94 -16.71
N LYS A 34 -9.14 13.70 -15.65
CA LYS A 34 -10.43 14.34 -15.36
C LYS A 34 -10.42 15.86 -15.44
N ASN A 35 -9.37 16.48 -14.95
CA ASN A 35 -9.22 17.95 -14.82
C ASN A 35 -8.24 18.53 -15.86
N ASN A 36 -7.73 17.71 -16.79
CA ASN A 36 -6.65 18.05 -17.72
C ASN A 36 -5.37 18.55 -17.00
N SER A 37 -5.11 18.07 -15.80
CA SER A 37 -3.93 18.40 -15.00
C SER A 37 -2.77 17.40 -15.19
N GLY A 38 -2.99 16.35 -15.95
CA GLY A 38 -2.01 15.33 -16.34
C GLY A 38 -2.13 14.91 -17.79
N PRO A 39 -1.19 14.11 -18.30
CA PRO A 39 -1.23 13.60 -19.67
C PRO A 39 -2.41 12.62 -19.86
N GLU A 40 -2.92 12.54 -21.07
CA GLU A 40 -3.81 11.46 -21.48
C GLU A 40 -3.04 10.12 -21.46
N LEU A 41 -3.71 9.03 -21.06
CA LEU A 41 -3.13 7.69 -21.12
C LEU A 41 -3.00 7.25 -22.58
N THR A 42 -1.85 6.65 -22.91
CA THR A 42 -1.59 6.13 -24.25
C THR A 42 -1.95 4.64 -24.31
N VAL A 43 -2.73 4.23 -25.28
CA VAL A 43 -3.07 2.82 -25.50
C VAL A 43 -1.80 2.01 -25.82
N LEU A 44 -1.67 0.86 -25.19
CA LEU A 44 -0.71 -0.19 -25.51
C LEU A 44 -1.47 -1.40 -26.06
N GLY A 45 -0.96 -2.01 -27.12
CA GLY A 45 -1.67 -3.09 -27.81
C GLY A 45 -2.88 -2.58 -28.63
N ASP A 46 -3.91 -3.38 -28.68
CA ASP A 46 -5.15 -3.03 -29.38
C ASP A 46 -6.01 -2.07 -28.55
N PRO A 47 -6.67 -1.08 -29.18
CA PRO A 47 -7.58 -0.19 -28.48
C PRO A 47 -8.75 -0.96 -27.86
N GLY A 48 -9.04 -0.66 -26.59
CA GLY A 48 -10.23 -1.16 -25.91
C GLY A 48 -11.49 -0.38 -26.27
N ILE A 49 -12.58 -0.71 -25.63
CA ILE A 49 -13.88 -0.07 -25.84
C ILE A 49 -14.46 0.44 -24.51
N TYR A 50 -15.27 1.48 -24.58
CA TYR A 50 -16.04 1.96 -23.45
C TYR A 50 -17.39 1.28 -23.41
N VAL A 51 -17.72 0.66 -22.28
CA VAL A 51 -18.98 -0.04 -22.07
C VAL A 51 -19.59 0.35 -20.72
N LEU A 52 -20.93 0.24 -20.61
CA LEU A 52 -21.58 0.30 -19.31
C LEU A 52 -21.47 -1.09 -18.65
N ASP A 53 -20.97 -1.12 -17.44
CA ASP A 53 -20.86 -2.34 -16.64
C ASP A 53 -21.48 -2.15 -15.25
N THR A 54 -21.90 -3.24 -14.65
CA THR A 54 -22.45 -3.25 -13.28
C THR A 54 -21.40 -3.76 -12.33
N LEU A 55 -20.96 -2.90 -11.42
CA LEU A 55 -19.92 -3.18 -10.44
C LEU A 55 -20.58 -3.71 -9.16
N ASN A 56 -20.70 -5.03 -9.06
CA ASN A 56 -21.43 -5.71 -7.98
C ASN A 56 -20.81 -5.44 -6.61
N GLU A 57 -19.51 -5.30 -6.55
CA GLU A 57 -18.71 -5.12 -5.33
C GLU A 57 -18.90 -3.72 -4.73
N ILE A 58 -19.41 -2.77 -5.50
CA ILE A 58 -19.73 -1.42 -5.05
C ILE A 58 -21.23 -1.09 -5.22
N ASN A 59 -22.06 -1.81 -4.45
CA ASN A 59 -23.51 -1.60 -4.40
C ASN A 59 -24.24 -1.72 -5.75
N ASN A 60 -23.76 -2.57 -6.67
CA ASN A 60 -24.30 -2.73 -8.02
C ASN A 60 -24.37 -1.40 -8.81
N ALA A 61 -23.41 -0.53 -8.63
CA ALA A 61 -23.33 0.71 -9.37
C ALA A 61 -23.09 0.43 -10.88
N THR A 62 -23.89 1.04 -11.74
CA THR A 62 -23.63 1.02 -13.19
C THR A 62 -22.70 2.16 -13.54
N LYS A 63 -21.57 1.84 -14.19
CA LYS A 63 -20.54 2.80 -14.56
C LYS A 63 -19.99 2.52 -15.95
N THR A 64 -19.56 3.57 -16.65
CA THR A 64 -18.73 3.39 -17.85
C THR A 64 -17.35 2.93 -17.44
N VAL A 65 -16.86 1.86 -18.08
CA VAL A 65 -15.53 1.29 -17.88
C VAL A 65 -14.80 1.20 -19.21
N TYR A 66 -13.47 1.16 -19.18
CA TYR A 66 -12.65 0.86 -20.35
C TYR A 66 -12.31 -0.62 -20.35
N ARG A 67 -12.87 -1.37 -21.33
CA ARG A 67 -12.65 -2.80 -21.48
C ARG A 67 -11.53 -3.04 -22.48
N PHE A 68 -10.57 -3.88 -22.13
CA PHE A 68 -9.37 -4.20 -22.89
C PHE A 68 -9.21 -5.71 -23.08
N GLU A 69 -8.60 -6.09 -24.21
CA GLU A 69 -8.25 -7.47 -24.51
C GLU A 69 -6.93 -7.87 -23.84
N ALA A 70 -6.64 -9.18 -23.80
CA ALA A 70 -5.37 -9.69 -23.31
C ALA A 70 -4.20 -9.07 -24.09
N ASN A 71 -3.14 -8.74 -23.40
CA ASN A 71 -1.96 -8.03 -23.92
C ASN A 71 -2.31 -6.66 -24.55
N SER A 72 -3.28 -6.00 -23.98
CA SER A 72 -3.68 -4.62 -24.25
C SER A 72 -3.85 -3.89 -22.93
N GLY A 73 -3.58 -2.60 -22.93
CA GLY A 73 -3.66 -1.78 -21.72
C GLY A 73 -3.31 -0.35 -22.05
N PHE A 74 -2.67 0.33 -21.11
CA PHE A 74 -2.27 1.72 -21.35
C PHE A 74 -0.99 2.10 -20.60
N GLN A 75 -0.38 3.17 -21.07
CA GLN A 75 0.83 3.76 -20.51
C GLN A 75 0.54 5.16 -19.99
N PHE A 76 1.05 5.45 -18.81
CA PHE A 76 1.16 6.79 -18.25
C PHE A 76 2.54 7.36 -18.53
N ASN A 77 2.62 8.53 -19.16
CA ASN A 77 3.85 9.25 -19.40
C ASN A 77 4.16 10.15 -18.20
N ASN A 78 5.00 9.64 -17.28
CA ASN A 78 5.35 10.36 -16.07
C ASN A 78 6.23 11.59 -16.35
N ALA A 79 7.05 11.56 -17.41
CA ALA A 79 7.84 12.72 -17.83
C ALA A 79 6.93 13.87 -18.27
N ALA A 80 5.89 13.58 -19.05
CA ALA A 80 4.90 14.57 -19.47
C ALA A 80 4.07 15.12 -18.30
N ALA A 81 3.95 14.34 -17.22
CA ALA A 81 3.33 14.76 -15.97
C ALA A 81 4.28 15.54 -15.03
N GLY A 82 5.48 15.91 -15.48
CA GLY A 82 6.46 16.61 -14.65
C GLY A 82 7.09 15.75 -13.54
N ASN A 83 7.25 14.45 -13.79
CA ASN A 83 7.72 13.45 -12.82
C ASN A 83 6.78 13.34 -11.61
N PHE A 84 5.48 13.24 -11.89
CA PHE A 84 4.43 13.22 -10.87
C PHE A 84 4.59 12.05 -9.90
N ILE A 85 4.91 10.87 -10.41
CA ILE A 85 5.24 9.69 -9.61
C ILE A 85 6.75 9.71 -9.33
N GLY A 86 7.10 9.93 -8.07
CA GLY A 86 8.47 9.98 -7.56
C GLY A 86 8.81 8.82 -6.66
N GLU A 87 9.58 9.09 -5.61
CA GLU A 87 9.98 8.09 -4.61
C GLU A 87 8.83 7.70 -3.68
N SER A 88 7.94 8.67 -3.36
CA SER A 88 6.73 8.44 -2.57
C SER A 88 5.51 8.63 -3.45
N TYR A 89 4.61 7.65 -3.47
CA TYR A 89 3.40 7.72 -4.28
C TYR A 89 2.33 6.74 -3.80
N THR A 90 1.12 6.89 -4.35
CA THR A 90 0.04 5.91 -4.30
C THR A 90 -0.58 5.76 -5.68
N ILE A 91 -0.90 4.52 -6.07
CA ILE A 91 -1.67 4.20 -7.27
C ILE A 91 -2.89 3.40 -6.83
N GLU A 92 -4.09 3.90 -7.10
CA GLU A 92 -5.37 3.23 -6.88
C GLU A 92 -5.97 2.81 -8.23
N ILE A 93 -6.39 1.56 -8.33
CA ILE A 93 -7.01 1.00 -9.52
C ILE A 93 -8.26 0.23 -9.12
N TYR A 94 -9.40 0.48 -9.79
CA TYR A 94 -10.58 -0.35 -9.67
C TYR A 94 -10.79 -1.08 -10.99
N TYR A 95 -10.53 -2.37 -11.00
CA TYR A 95 -10.42 -3.16 -12.22
C TYR A 95 -10.92 -4.59 -12.04
N VAL A 96 -11.14 -5.28 -13.15
CA VAL A 96 -11.44 -6.72 -13.21
C VAL A 96 -10.56 -7.39 -14.26
N PHE A 97 -10.08 -8.59 -13.96
CA PHE A 97 -9.54 -9.53 -14.93
C PHE A 97 -10.54 -10.64 -15.22
N ASP A 98 -10.71 -10.98 -16.49
CA ASP A 98 -11.61 -12.06 -16.92
C ASP A 98 -11.03 -13.44 -16.58
N ASN A 99 -9.69 -13.55 -16.48
CA ASN A 99 -9.00 -14.81 -16.31
C ASN A 99 -7.76 -14.66 -15.41
N LEU A 100 -7.65 -15.54 -14.41
CA LEU A 100 -6.56 -15.57 -13.42
C LEU A 100 -5.80 -16.91 -13.39
N ASN A 101 -5.85 -17.70 -14.46
CA ASN A 101 -5.24 -19.04 -14.51
C ASN A 101 -3.71 -19.05 -14.71
N SER A 102 -3.05 -17.92 -14.63
CA SER A 102 -1.58 -17.75 -14.67
C SER A 102 -1.24 -16.34 -14.17
N TRP A 103 -0.02 -15.88 -14.45
CA TRP A 103 0.42 -14.51 -14.20
C TRP A 103 -0.40 -13.48 -14.97
N ARG A 104 -0.78 -12.38 -14.33
CA ARG A 104 -1.52 -11.27 -14.92
C ARG A 104 -0.93 -9.96 -14.43
N ARG A 105 -0.26 -9.23 -15.33
CA ARG A 105 0.37 -7.95 -15.05
C ARG A 105 -0.67 -6.90 -14.64
N VAL A 106 -0.46 -6.24 -13.52
CA VAL A 106 -1.28 -5.10 -13.08
C VAL A 106 -0.55 -3.80 -13.35
N VAL A 107 0.67 -3.65 -12.84
CA VAL A 107 1.49 -2.43 -12.99
C VAL A 107 2.95 -2.81 -13.27
N ASP A 108 3.57 -2.05 -14.16
CA ASP A 108 4.98 -2.14 -14.53
C ASP A 108 5.65 -0.76 -14.54
N TRP A 109 6.76 -0.63 -13.83
CA TRP A 109 7.55 0.61 -13.72
C TRP A 109 8.81 0.60 -14.58
N LYS A 110 9.09 -0.50 -15.29
CA LYS A 110 10.34 -0.72 -16.03
C LYS A 110 10.15 -0.72 -17.54
N ASN A 111 9.07 -0.10 -18.02
CA ASN A 111 8.74 -0.01 -19.44
C ASN A 111 8.83 -1.36 -20.15
N ARG A 112 8.31 -2.42 -19.50
CA ARG A 112 8.21 -3.78 -20.03
C ARG A 112 9.56 -4.47 -20.30
N LYS A 113 10.68 -3.91 -19.77
CA LYS A 113 12.03 -4.43 -20.01
C LYS A 113 12.44 -5.52 -19.04
N THR A 114 11.72 -5.67 -17.95
CA THR A 114 11.94 -6.67 -16.91
C THR A 114 10.66 -7.41 -16.60
N ASP A 115 10.81 -8.62 -16.07
CA ASP A 115 9.73 -9.41 -15.53
C ASP A 115 9.33 -8.96 -14.08
N TYR A 116 9.94 -7.88 -13.56
CA TYR A 116 9.64 -7.36 -12.23
C TYR A 116 8.42 -6.45 -12.24
N GLY A 117 7.63 -6.48 -11.16
CA GLY A 117 6.47 -5.62 -11.01
C GLY A 117 5.29 -6.27 -10.30
N ALA A 118 4.13 -5.61 -10.40
CA ALA A 118 2.92 -6.03 -9.73
C ALA A 118 2.06 -6.94 -10.61
N TYR A 119 1.69 -8.10 -10.05
CA TYR A 119 0.90 -9.13 -10.74
C TYR A 119 -0.23 -9.67 -9.87
N VAL A 120 -1.15 -10.37 -10.53
CA VAL A 120 -2.03 -11.36 -9.92
C VAL A 120 -1.65 -12.74 -10.48
N TYR A 121 -1.47 -13.74 -9.61
CA TYR A 121 -1.16 -15.12 -9.98
C TYR A 121 -2.15 -16.07 -9.29
N TYR A 122 -3.03 -16.70 -10.06
CA TYR A 122 -4.12 -17.52 -9.52
C TYR A 122 -4.93 -16.84 -8.41
N GLY A 123 -5.17 -15.54 -8.55
CA GLY A 123 -5.89 -14.73 -7.57
C GLY A 123 -5.04 -14.14 -6.44
N GLN A 124 -3.82 -14.61 -6.24
CA GLN A 124 -2.88 -14.02 -5.29
C GLN A 124 -2.25 -12.74 -5.85
N LEU A 125 -2.19 -11.70 -5.04
CA LEU A 125 -1.36 -10.54 -5.37
C LEU A 125 0.12 -10.91 -5.29
N ASN A 126 0.91 -10.40 -6.20
CA ASN A 126 2.34 -10.60 -6.25
C ASN A 126 3.06 -9.28 -6.55
N PHE A 127 4.22 -9.10 -5.95
CA PHE A 127 5.25 -8.19 -6.45
C PHE A 127 6.47 -9.05 -6.81
N TYR A 128 6.53 -9.47 -8.07
CA TYR A 128 7.54 -10.42 -8.55
C TYR A 128 8.93 -9.76 -8.63
N PRO A 129 10.02 -10.45 -8.21
CA PRO A 129 10.06 -11.82 -7.70
C PRO A 129 10.03 -11.93 -6.15
N TYR A 130 9.65 -10.89 -5.42
CA TYR A 130 9.97 -10.76 -4.00
C TYR A 130 8.93 -11.36 -3.05
N VAL A 131 7.65 -11.13 -3.31
CA VAL A 131 6.61 -11.37 -2.33
C VAL A 131 5.24 -11.62 -2.98
N TYR A 132 4.39 -12.39 -2.31
CA TYR A 132 3.01 -12.66 -2.69
C TYR A 132 2.09 -12.64 -1.47
N SER A 133 0.80 -12.40 -1.68
CA SER A 133 -0.21 -12.47 -0.62
C SER A 133 -0.39 -13.89 -0.11
N GLY A 134 -0.72 -14.03 1.19
CA GLY A 134 -0.97 -15.35 1.78
C GLY A 134 -2.24 -16.03 1.25
N GLU A 135 -3.21 -15.23 0.82
CA GLU A 135 -4.49 -15.66 0.27
C GLU A 135 -4.63 -15.20 -1.19
N ALA A 136 -5.66 -15.67 -1.88
CA ALA A 136 -6.01 -15.27 -3.24
C ALA A 136 -7.25 -14.35 -3.22
N PRO A 137 -7.08 -13.05 -2.89
CA PRO A 137 -8.20 -12.15 -2.68
C PRO A 137 -8.86 -11.67 -3.97
N VAL A 138 -8.19 -11.84 -5.13
CA VAL A 138 -8.70 -11.39 -6.43
C VAL A 138 -9.42 -12.55 -7.12
N LEU A 139 -10.67 -12.34 -7.55
CA LEU A 139 -11.47 -13.34 -8.23
C LEU A 139 -11.66 -12.98 -9.71
N PRO A 140 -11.67 -13.98 -10.62
CA PRO A 140 -11.89 -13.73 -12.04
C PRO A 140 -13.34 -13.24 -12.28
N GLY A 141 -13.50 -12.19 -13.06
CA GLY A 141 -14.81 -11.61 -13.38
C GLY A 141 -15.39 -10.73 -12.26
N GLU A 142 -14.69 -10.54 -11.15
CA GLU A 142 -15.10 -9.64 -10.06
C GLU A 142 -14.17 -8.43 -9.98
N TYR A 143 -14.74 -7.24 -9.78
CA TYR A 143 -13.95 -6.02 -9.64
C TYR A 143 -13.24 -5.99 -8.30
N SER A 144 -11.96 -5.61 -8.33
CA SER A 144 -11.11 -5.45 -7.15
C SER A 144 -10.63 -4.00 -7.04
N TYR A 145 -10.67 -3.46 -5.83
CA TYR A 145 -10.04 -2.19 -5.51
C TYR A 145 -8.59 -2.45 -5.08
N TYR A 146 -7.68 -2.26 -6.02
CA TYR A 146 -6.24 -2.44 -5.83
C TYR A 146 -5.59 -1.11 -5.49
N VAL A 147 -4.75 -1.09 -4.47
CA VAL A 147 -3.92 0.08 -4.14
C VAL A 147 -2.49 -0.38 -3.90
N ILE A 148 -1.52 0.34 -4.47
CA ILE A 148 -0.12 0.21 -4.12
C ILE A 148 0.41 1.55 -3.64
N THR A 149 1.09 1.54 -2.50
CA THR A 149 1.79 2.70 -1.95
C THR A 149 3.28 2.42 -1.90
N ARG A 150 4.11 3.43 -2.11
CA ARG A 150 5.56 3.40 -1.84
C ARG A 150 5.96 4.63 -1.05
N ASP A 151 6.68 4.42 0.04
CA ASP A 151 7.26 5.50 0.85
C ASP A 151 8.76 5.61 0.55
N GLY A 152 9.17 6.73 -0.04
CA GLY A 152 10.57 7.00 -0.39
C GLY A 152 11.50 7.17 0.81
N ALA A 153 10.98 7.48 1.99
CA ALA A 153 11.80 7.60 3.20
C ALA A 153 12.22 6.24 3.76
N THR A 154 11.38 5.23 3.61
CA THR A 154 11.58 3.87 4.15
C THR A 154 11.79 2.81 3.08
N ASN A 155 11.48 3.12 1.82
CA ASN A 155 11.34 2.19 0.70
C ASN A 155 10.24 1.13 0.93
N GLU A 156 9.36 1.35 1.89
CA GLU A 156 8.25 0.45 2.17
C GLU A 156 7.23 0.50 1.04
N VAL A 157 6.82 -0.68 0.58
CA VAL A 157 5.74 -0.87 -0.38
C VAL A 157 4.63 -1.68 0.29
N LEU A 158 3.41 -1.14 0.26
CA LEU A 158 2.22 -1.83 0.70
C LEU A 158 1.28 -2.02 -0.48
N ILE A 159 0.71 -3.23 -0.62
CA ILE A 159 -0.31 -3.51 -1.62
C ILE A 159 -1.59 -3.94 -0.90
N TYR A 160 -2.69 -3.35 -1.33
CA TYR A 160 -4.01 -3.55 -0.76
C TYR A 160 -4.97 -4.12 -1.79
N THR A 161 -5.91 -4.93 -1.33
CA THR A 161 -7.13 -5.28 -2.05
C THR A 161 -8.33 -4.97 -1.16
N ASP A 162 -9.33 -4.26 -1.69
CA ASP A 162 -10.56 -3.89 -0.99
C ASP A 162 -10.28 -3.24 0.36
N ALA A 163 -9.31 -2.31 0.35
CA ALA A 163 -8.79 -1.56 1.49
C ALA A 163 -8.12 -2.41 2.59
N ARG A 164 -7.73 -3.66 2.31
CA ARG A 164 -6.95 -4.52 3.22
C ARG A 164 -5.53 -4.66 2.73
N VAL A 165 -4.56 -4.55 3.64
CA VAL A 165 -3.14 -4.81 3.33
C VAL A 165 -2.96 -6.32 3.09
N GLU A 166 -2.48 -6.67 1.92
CA GLU A 166 -2.19 -8.04 1.52
C GLU A 166 -0.69 -8.32 1.39
N ILE A 167 0.08 -7.30 1.03
CA ILE A 167 1.54 -7.36 0.85
C ILE A 167 2.19 -6.19 1.55
N ASP A 168 3.34 -6.46 2.17
CA ASP A 168 4.22 -5.51 2.84
C ASP A 168 5.67 -5.94 2.61
N PHE A 169 6.49 -5.10 1.96
CA PHE A 169 7.92 -5.37 1.76
C PHE A 169 8.74 -4.09 1.62
N ILE A 170 10.07 -4.22 1.70
CA ILE A 170 11.02 -3.12 1.45
C ILE A 170 11.59 -3.25 0.04
N ASP A 171 11.32 -2.26 -0.79
CA ASP A 171 11.82 -2.15 -2.17
C ASP A 171 13.27 -1.61 -2.19
N ASN A 172 14.24 -2.43 -1.73
CA ASN A 172 15.65 -2.03 -1.67
C ASN A 172 16.29 -1.87 -3.04
N ASN A 173 15.72 -2.50 -4.08
CA ASN A 173 16.26 -2.47 -5.42
C ASN A 173 15.65 -1.35 -6.29
N GLY A 174 14.57 -0.71 -5.82
CA GLY A 174 13.86 0.32 -6.57
C GLY A 174 13.03 -0.26 -7.73
N ASP A 175 12.53 -1.50 -7.61
CA ASP A 175 11.75 -2.13 -8.68
C ASP A 175 10.34 -1.56 -8.80
N ALA A 176 9.84 -0.93 -7.73
CA ALA A 176 8.63 -0.12 -7.71
C ALA A 176 8.86 1.37 -8.06
N LEU A 177 10.02 1.73 -8.57
CA LEU A 177 10.33 3.08 -9.08
C LEU A 177 10.35 3.07 -10.61
N VAL A 178 9.89 4.16 -11.21
CA VAL A 178 10.02 4.38 -12.65
C VAL A 178 11.49 4.40 -13.06
N ASP A 179 11.80 3.79 -14.20
CA ASP A 179 13.15 3.78 -14.76
C ASP A 179 13.46 5.06 -15.58
N ALA A 180 14.56 5.04 -16.33
CA ALA A 180 14.98 6.17 -17.15
C ALA A 180 13.99 6.52 -18.28
N ASP A 181 13.15 5.58 -18.71
CA ASP A 181 12.10 5.83 -19.72
C ASP A 181 10.96 6.67 -19.16
N ASN A 182 10.84 6.70 -17.83
CA ASN A 182 9.92 7.55 -17.08
C ASN A 182 8.45 7.37 -17.47
N VAL A 183 8.04 6.10 -17.59
CA VAL A 183 6.66 5.68 -17.89
C VAL A 183 6.20 4.59 -16.95
N ILE A 184 4.89 4.44 -16.80
CA ILE A 184 4.25 3.35 -16.06
C ILE A 184 3.24 2.67 -16.99
N ASN A 185 3.29 1.35 -17.06
CA ASN A 185 2.37 0.57 -17.87
C ASN A 185 1.38 -0.19 -17.00
N PHE A 186 0.16 -0.34 -17.51
CA PHE A 186 -0.93 -1.02 -16.84
C PHE A 186 -1.50 -2.11 -17.74
N PHE A 187 -1.72 -3.31 -17.19
CA PHE A 187 -2.39 -4.48 -17.78
C PHE A 187 -1.72 -5.08 -19.01
N HIS A 188 -0.61 -4.51 -19.46
CA HIS A 188 0.11 -4.98 -20.64
C HIS A 188 1.29 -5.85 -20.22
N ASP A 189 1.50 -6.94 -20.97
CA ASP A 189 2.59 -7.90 -20.79
C ASP A 189 3.97 -7.25 -20.97
N ASP A 190 5.00 -7.83 -20.36
CA ASP A 190 6.37 -7.42 -20.60
C ASP A 190 6.93 -8.01 -21.89
N LEU A 191 8.21 -7.73 -22.16
CA LEU A 191 8.94 -8.22 -23.35
C LEU A 191 9.87 -9.39 -23.02
N VAL A 192 9.83 -9.91 -21.79
CA VAL A 192 10.75 -10.92 -21.27
C VAL A 192 10.08 -12.29 -21.20
N VAL A 193 8.91 -12.37 -20.55
CA VAL A 193 8.15 -13.60 -20.39
C VAL A 193 6.74 -13.42 -20.99
N PRO A 194 6.40 -14.09 -22.08
CA PRO A 194 5.14 -13.85 -22.77
C PRO A 194 3.94 -14.54 -22.08
N ASN A 195 2.72 -14.05 -22.38
CA ASN A 195 1.44 -14.58 -21.94
C ASN A 195 1.09 -14.31 -20.47
N GLU A 196 1.55 -13.20 -19.95
CA GLU A 196 1.28 -12.75 -18.58
C GLU A 196 0.23 -11.63 -18.50
N ALA A 197 -0.67 -11.58 -19.45
CA ALA A 197 -1.78 -10.64 -19.49
C ALA A 197 -3.13 -11.34 -19.51
N SER A 198 -4.18 -10.61 -19.10
CA SER A 198 -5.59 -11.02 -19.21
C SER A 198 -6.37 -9.92 -19.91
N SER A 199 -7.48 -10.29 -20.56
CA SER A 199 -8.54 -9.34 -20.82
C SER A 199 -9.20 -8.89 -19.52
N GLY A 200 -9.88 -7.75 -19.57
CA GLY A 200 -10.52 -7.20 -18.38
C GLY A 200 -11.13 -5.83 -18.61
N ALA A 201 -11.43 -5.14 -17.54
CA ALA A 201 -11.92 -3.77 -17.59
C ALA A 201 -11.35 -2.94 -16.42
N VAL A 202 -11.29 -1.62 -16.63
CA VAL A 202 -10.90 -0.67 -15.61
C VAL A 202 -11.95 0.43 -15.48
N ALA A 203 -12.35 0.72 -14.25
CA ALA A 203 -13.36 1.70 -13.91
C ALA A 203 -12.77 2.99 -13.30
N LEU A 204 -11.56 2.91 -12.74
CA LEU A 204 -10.87 4.02 -12.10
C LEU A 204 -9.37 3.76 -12.06
N LEU A 205 -8.59 4.83 -12.30
CA LEU A 205 -7.17 4.90 -11.98
C LEU A 205 -6.91 6.27 -11.36
N ASN A 206 -6.47 6.29 -10.10
CA ASN A 206 -5.98 7.49 -9.44
C ASN A 206 -4.49 7.34 -9.13
N MET A 207 -3.73 8.39 -9.35
CA MET A 207 -2.32 8.46 -8.98
C MET A 207 -2.09 9.65 -8.08
N TYR A 208 -1.40 9.43 -6.97
CA TYR A 208 -1.06 10.45 -5.97
C TYR A 208 0.47 10.58 -5.91
N ASN A 209 0.97 11.78 -5.84
CA ASN A 209 2.40 12.05 -5.65
C ASN A 209 2.83 11.99 -4.17
N TYR A 210 2.08 11.29 -3.34
CA TYR A 210 2.33 11.07 -1.92
C TYR A 210 1.72 9.74 -1.47
N VAL A 211 2.12 9.29 -0.28
CA VAL A 211 1.58 8.08 0.35
C VAL A 211 0.25 8.38 1.00
N LEU A 212 -0.80 7.67 0.61
CA LEU A 212 -2.06 7.64 1.35
C LEU A 212 -1.89 6.77 2.60
N ASP A 213 -2.41 7.26 3.71
CA ASP A 213 -2.55 6.40 4.89
C ASP A 213 -3.72 5.42 4.72
N SER A 214 -3.73 4.37 5.52
CA SER A 214 -4.73 3.31 5.43
C SER A 214 -6.16 3.80 5.71
N ASN A 215 -6.35 4.85 6.51
CA ASN A 215 -7.68 5.42 6.73
C ASN A 215 -8.20 6.13 5.48
N ALA A 216 -7.33 6.85 4.77
CA ALA A 216 -7.67 7.47 3.49
C ALA A 216 -8.02 6.42 2.43
N ILE A 217 -7.28 5.30 2.36
CA ILE A 217 -7.57 4.17 1.45
C ILE A 217 -8.94 3.55 1.77
N VAL A 218 -9.23 3.28 3.06
CA VAL A 218 -10.54 2.79 3.50
C VAL A 218 -11.65 3.76 3.14
N GLN A 219 -11.44 5.07 3.35
CA GLN A 219 -12.43 6.08 3.01
C GLN A 219 -12.66 6.19 1.50
N ASN A 220 -11.60 6.08 0.69
CA ASN A 220 -11.71 6.07 -0.76
C ASN A 220 -12.51 4.87 -1.25
N TYR A 221 -12.25 3.68 -0.70
CA TYR A 221 -13.02 2.47 -1.01
C TYR A 221 -14.50 2.61 -0.63
N ALA A 222 -14.79 3.12 0.58
CA ALA A 222 -16.15 3.39 1.02
C ALA A 222 -16.86 4.41 0.11
N ASN A 223 -16.17 5.46 -0.35
CA ASN A 223 -16.70 6.47 -1.25
C ASN A 223 -17.02 5.91 -2.66
N LEU A 224 -16.32 4.85 -3.10
CA LEU A 224 -16.69 4.11 -4.30
C LEU A 224 -17.98 3.31 -4.11
N GLY A 225 -18.42 3.06 -2.89
CA GLY A 225 -19.56 2.22 -2.54
C GLY A 225 -19.15 0.82 -2.05
N GLY A 226 -17.86 0.59 -1.83
CA GLY A 226 -17.34 -0.64 -1.26
C GLY A 226 -17.90 -0.89 0.15
N THR A 227 -18.20 -2.14 0.45
CA THR A 227 -18.66 -2.51 1.79
C THR A 227 -17.48 -2.58 2.74
N VAL A 228 -17.33 -1.58 3.57
CA VAL A 228 -16.37 -1.62 4.67
C VAL A 228 -17.00 -2.47 5.80
N PHE A 229 -16.57 -3.72 5.94
CA PHE A 229 -16.96 -4.58 7.02
C PHE A 229 -16.28 -4.13 8.32
N GLY A 230 -17.03 -3.41 9.14
CA GLY A 230 -16.56 -2.80 10.37
C GLY A 230 -15.67 -1.58 10.08
N LEU A 231 -15.47 -0.72 11.07
CA LEU A 231 -14.30 0.14 11.08
C LEU A 231 -13.14 -0.83 10.82
N ALA A 232 -12.50 -0.71 9.65
CA ALA A 232 -11.46 -1.65 9.29
C ALA A 232 -10.57 -1.80 10.53
N GLU A 233 -10.69 -2.91 11.25
CA GLU A 233 -9.47 -3.43 11.80
C GLU A 233 -8.62 -3.56 10.55
N ASN A 234 -7.82 -2.52 10.30
CA ASN A 234 -6.62 -2.70 9.53
C ASN A 234 -6.12 -4.02 10.06
N ARG A 235 -6.17 -5.08 9.29
CA ARG A 235 -5.37 -6.23 9.59
C ARG A 235 -3.95 -5.76 9.32
N LYS A 236 -3.51 -4.84 10.19
CA LYS A 236 -2.11 -4.65 10.48
C LYS A 236 -1.61 -6.05 10.64
N ASN A 237 -0.67 -6.47 9.84
CA ASN A 237 -0.17 -7.83 9.85
C ASN A 237 -0.17 -8.33 11.28
N SER A 238 -1.16 -9.15 11.64
CA SER A 238 -1.31 -9.61 13.01
C SER A 238 -0.36 -10.78 13.19
N PHE A 239 0.47 -10.70 14.19
CA PHE A 239 1.38 -11.77 14.57
C PHE A 239 1.11 -12.23 16.00
N ASN A 240 1.65 -13.38 16.37
CA ASN A 240 1.51 -13.89 17.72
C ASN A 240 2.46 -13.17 18.66
N LEU A 241 1.95 -12.19 19.44
CA LEU A 241 2.73 -11.44 20.40
C LEU A 241 3.20 -12.34 21.54
N GLN A 242 4.51 -12.57 21.63
CA GLN A 242 5.10 -13.34 22.72
C GLN A 242 5.30 -12.46 23.95
N VAL A 243 4.70 -12.88 25.05
CA VAL A 243 4.83 -12.23 26.38
C VAL A 243 5.22 -13.27 27.40
N TYR A 244 6.31 -13.02 28.11
CA TYR A 244 6.86 -13.94 29.11
C TYR A 244 7.55 -13.23 30.30
N PRO A 245 7.53 -13.83 31.51
CA PRO A 245 6.79 -15.02 31.88
C PRO A 245 5.27 -14.77 31.86
N ASN A 246 4.48 -15.82 31.63
CA ASN A 246 3.05 -15.79 31.77
C ASN A 246 2.62 -17.08 32.50
N PRO A 247 2.16 -17.03 33.75
CA PRO A 247 1.87 -15.83 34.56
C PRO A 247 3.12 -15.01 34.92
N ALA A 248 2.90 -13.68 35.09
CA ALA A 248 3.91 -12.74 35.57
C ALA A 248 3.68 -12.42 37.06
N SER A 249 4.76 -12.02 37.75
CA SER A 249 4.68 -11.58 39.15
C SER A 249 5.24 -10.16 39.35
N GLN A 250 6.46 -9.90 38.91
CA GLN A 250 7.13 -8.61 39.06
C GLN A 250 7.34 -7.87 37.74
N TYR A 251 7.51 -8.61 36.65
CA TYR A 251 7.71 -8.06 35.33
C TYR A 251 7.19 -9.00 34.23
N ALA A 252 6.96 -8.43 33.06
CA ALA A 252 6.67 -9.16 31.83
C ALA A 252 7.53 -8.59 30.69
N ASN A 253 8.08 -9.45 29.86
CA ASN A 253 8.81 -9.08 28.65
C ASN A 253 7.88 -9.23 27.44
N VAL A 254 7.78 -8.20 26.66
CA VAL A 254 7.05 -8.17 25.40
C VAL A 254 8.06 -8.27 24.26
N ASN A 255 7.98 -9.32 23.46
CA ASN A 255 8.85 -9.49 22.29
C ASN A 255 8.33 -8.65 21.12
N LEU A 256 9.12 -7.68 20.69
CA LEU A 256 8.81 -6.74 19.59
C LEU A 256 9.63 -7.06 18.33
N GLY A 257 10.24 -8.25 18.23
CA GLY A 257 11.14 -8.63 17.12
C GLY A 257 10.49 -8.71 15.75
N GLU A 258 9.16 -8.74 15.71
CA GLU A 258 8.39 -8.69 14.44
C GLU A 258 8.25 -7.26 13.89
N PHE A 259 8.57 -6.23 14.67
CA PHE A 259 8.60 -4.84 14.22
C PHE A 259 9.98 -4.49 13.68
N ARG A 260 10.04 -3.56 12.73
CA ARG A 260 11.29 -3.16 12.07
C ARG A 260 12.10 -2.20 12.94
N GLN A 261 13.40 -2.22 12.77
CA GLN A 261 14.28 -1.22 13.39
C GLN A 261 13.89 0.19 12.89
N GLY A 262 13.75 1.14 13.82
CA GLY A 262 13.31 2.49 13.54
C GLY A 262 11.79 2.67 13.53
N GLU A 263 11.00 1.60 13.64
CA GLU A 263 9.55 1.67 13.70
C GLU A 263 9.07 2.17 15.08
N LYS A 264 8.05 3.02 15.10
CA LYS A 264 7.39 3.46 16.31
C LYS A 264 6.25 2.52 16.65
N VAL A 265 6.28 1.95 17.83
CA VAL A 265 5.30 0.99 18.32
C VAL A 265 4.63 1.50 19.58
N GLN A 266 3.32 1.66 19.54
CA GLN A 266 2.51 1.94 20.74
C GLN A 266 2.25 0.63 21.48
N ILE A 267 2.64 0.55 22.73
CA ILE A 267 2.30 -0.55 23.64
C ILE A 267 1.21 -0.06 24.59
N SER A 268 0.12 -0.78 24.67
CA SER A 268 -0.96 -0.52 25.64
C SER A 268 -1.35 -1.78 26.39
N VAL A 269 -1.68 -1.63 27.65
CA VAL A 269 -2.16 -2.74 28.51
C VAL A 269 -3.47 -2.33 29.15
N THR A 270 -4.48 -3.20 29.00
CA THR A 270 -5.79 -2.98 29.57
C THR A 270 -6.16 -4.13 30.53
N ASN A 271 -6.86 -3.81 31.59
CA ASN A 271 -7.44 -4.80 32.51
C ASN A 271 -8.75 -5.38 31.96
N ALA A 272 -9.31 -6.36 32.66
CA ALA A 272 -10.57 -7.00 32.28
C ALA A 272 -11.78 -6.05 32.20
N ALA A 273 -11.73 -4.88 32.86
CA ALA A 273 -12.75 -3.84 32.78
C ALA A 273 -12.55 -2.87 31.61
N GLY A 274 -11.52 -3.09 30.77
CA GLY A 274 -11.18 -2.21 29.64
C GLY A 274 -10.39 -0.94 30.00
N SER A 275 -10.01 -0.77 31.29
CA SER A 275 -9.22 0.39 31.71
C SER A 275 -7.74 0.19 31.37
N THR A 276 -7.13 1.22 30.78
CA THR A 276 -5.70 1.21 30.46
C THR A 276 -4.87 1.37 31.73
N VAL A 277 -3.96 0.42 31.98
CA VAL A 277 -3.03 0.40 33.13
C VAL A 277 -1.60 0.79 32.72
N PHE A 278 -1.27 0.69 31.44
CA PHE A 278 0.02 1.09 30.87
C PHE A 278 -0.15 1.54 29.42
N SER A 279 0.60 2.56 29.01
CA SER A 279 0.65 3.03 27.62
C SER A 279 1.97 3.77 27.35
N GLU A 280 2.72 3.34 26.34
CA GLU A 280 4.02 3.92 25.98
C GLU A 280 4.29 3.75 24.48
N GLU A 281 4.82 4.78 23.81
CA GLU A 281 5.38 4.68 22.46
C GLU A 281 6.86 4.33 22.55
N VAL A 282 7.29 3.27 21.88
CA VAL A 282 8.66 2.77 21.84
C VAL A 282 9.20 2.83 20.42
N LEU A 283 10.39 3.39 20.25
CA LEU A 283 11.14 3.30 19.00
C LEU A 283 11.95 1.98 18.99
N ILE A 284 11.72 1.14 17.97
CA ILE A 284 12.40 -0.16 17.86
C ILE A 284 13.86 0.06 17.50
N GLY A 285 14.74 -0.39 18.40
CA GLY A 285 16.19 -0.38 18.24
C GLY A 285 16.76 -1.78 18.03
N ASN A 286 18.05 -1.95 18.34
CA ASN A 286 18.73 -3.26 18.29
C ASN A 286 18.19 -4.25 19.33
N ASN A 287 17.55 -3.78 20.39
CA ASN A 287 16.87 -4.62 21.38
C ASN A 287 15.37 -4.63 21.09
N SER A 288 14.87 -5.75 20.64
CA SER A 288 13.48 -5.96 20.29
C SER A 288 12.59 -6.46 21.44
N THR A 289 13.03 -6.29 22.70
CA THR A 289 12.24 -6.70 23.88
C THR A 289 12.01 -5.49 24.79
N LYS A 290 10.73 -5.26 25.16
CA LYS A 290 10.34 -4.28 26.16
C LYS A 290 9.94 -4.98 27.44
N GLN A 291 10.56 -4.63 28.56
CA GLN A 291 10.16 -5.08 29.88
C GLN A 291 9.12 -4.14 30.47
N LEU A 292 8.04 -4.69 30.97
CA LEU A 292 6.96 -4.01 31.68
C LEU A 292 7.04 -4.36 33.18
N ASP A 293 7.01 -3.34 34.04
CA ASP A 293 6.90 -3.53 35.48
C ASP A 293 5.43 -3.83 35.83
N THR A 294 5.17 -5.02 36.37
CA THR A 294 3.84 -5.46 36.76
C THR A 294 3.59 -5.34 38.25
N THR A 295 4.56 -4.82 39.04
CA THR A 295 4.46 -4.77 40.51
C THR A 295 3.29 -3.91 41.03
N THR A 296 2.91 -2.91 40.26
CA THR A 296 1.78 -2.00 40.60
C THR A 296 0.43 -2.46 40.06
N TRP A 297 0.41 -3.51 39.22
CA TRP A 297 -0.86 -4.01 38.66
C TRP A 297 -1.56 -4.92 39.67
N PRO A 298 -2.87 -4.88 39.78
CA PRO A 298 -3.61 -5.85 40.60
C PRO A 298 -3.46 -7.27 40.01
N GLU A 299 -3.70 -8.28 40.85
CA GLU A 299 -3.81 -9.65 40.35
C GLU A 299 -4.98 -9.78 39.37
N GLY A 300 -4.79 -10.50 38.27
CA GLY A 300 -5.82 -10.68 37.26
C GLY A 300 -5.28 -10.92 35.86
N ILE A 301 -6.18 -10.83 34.90
CA ILE A 301 -5.90 -10.98 33.46
C ILE A 301 -5.84 -9.60 32.83
N PHE A 302 -4.81 -9.39 32.00
CA PHE A 302 -4.57 -8.18 31.24
C PHE A 302 -4.43 -8.52 29.76
N LEU A 303 -4.85 -7.60 28.89
CA LEU A 303 -4.59 -7.64 27.46
C LEU A 303 -3.48 -6.65 27.13
N ILE A 304 -2.37 -7.17 26.60
CA ILE A 304 -1.28 -6.37 26.04
C ILE A 304 -1.54 -6.25 24.54
N ARG A 305 -1.55 -5.03 24.02
CA ARG A 305 -1.64 -4.72 22.61
C ARG A 305 -0.41 -3.92 22.20
N THR A 306 0.16 -4.30 21.07
CA THR A 306 1.22 -3.55 20.38
C THR A 306 0.69 -3.10 19.03
N GLU A 307 0.97 -1.86 18.64
CA GLU A 307 0.45 -1.27 17.44
C GLU A 307 1.47 -0.31 16.82
N SER A 308 1.73 -0.48 15.52
CA SER A 308 2.48 0.46 14.69
C SER A 308 1.61 0.96 13.53
N ALA A 309 2.18 1.70 12.59
CA ALA A 309 1.46 2.09 11.38
C ALA A 309 0.88 0.88 10.64
N ASN A 310 1.63 -0.24 10.56
CA ASN A 310 1.34 -1.36 9.67
C ASN A 310 1.11 -2.69 10.37
N LYS A 311 1.40 -2.79 11.68
CA LYS A 311 1.31 -4.04 12.45
C LYS A 311 0.55 -3.86 13.73
N THR A 312 -0.21 -4.88 14.10
CA THR A 312 -0.84 -4.97 15.42
C THR A 312 -0.73 -6.39 15.94
N ALA A 313 -0.51 -6.52 17.23
CA ALA A 313 -0.59 -7.82 17.88
C ALA A 313 -1.14 -7.66 19.30
N SER A 314 -1.72 -8.73 19.81
CA SER A 314 -2.19 -8.74 21.19
C SER A 314 -1.91 -10.08 21.84
N SER A 315 -1.70 -10.04 23.15
CA SER A 315 -1.51 -11.25 23.98
C SER A 315 -2.15 -11.05 25.34
N LYS A 316 -2.71 -12.13 25.87
CA LYS A 316 -3.22 -12.13 27.25
C LYS A 316 -2.11 -12.52 28.22
N ILE A 317 -2.03 -11.82 29.34
CA ILE A 317 -1.11 -12.15 30.43
C ILE A 317 -1.89 -12.24 31.74
N ALA A 318 -1.55 -13.21 32.56
CA ALA A 318 -2.03 -13.32 33.94
C ALA A 318 -0.97 -12.76 34.88
N VAL A 319 -1.37 -11.96 35.85
CA VAL A 319 -0.51 -11.44 36.93
C VAL A 319 -0.95 -12.09 38.24
N PHE A 320 -0.03 -12.81 38.89
CA PHE A 320 -0.23 -13.44 40.20
C PHE A 320 1.00 -13.19 41.06
N ARG A 321 0.81 -13.09 42.40
CA ARG A 321 1.85 -12.87 43.40
C ARG A 321 1.83 -13.96 44.47
#